data_d15d297595934586c4734f5de21a86cb
#
_entry.id   d15d297595934586c4734f5de21a86cb
#
_cell.length_a   1.000
_cell.length_b   1.000
_cell.length_c   1.000
_cell.angle_alpha   90.00
_cell.angle_beta   90.00
_cell.angle_gamma   90.00
#
_symmetry.space_group_name_H-M   'P 1'
#
loop_
_entity.id
_entity.type
_entity.pdbx_description
1 polymer ?
#
loop_
_entity_poly.entity_id
_entity_poly.type
_entity_poly.pdbx_seq_one_letter_code
_entity_poly.pdbx_strand_id
1 'polypeptide(L)'
;MLKKSTLDKEELSNYRPISNLSLISKIMERVVKSRLTDHLTSNSLLNSHQSAYCKHHSTKTALLYIHDHLVSAIGSQKVSCLCLLDLSAAFDTIDHDILIIRLSSWFGISGSVLSWFKSYLSYRSFRIKC
;
A
#
# COMPACT_ATOMS: atom_id res chain seq x y z
N MET A 1 -17.65 -4.53 5.29
CA MET A 1 -17.77 -5.74 4.44
C MET A 1 -17.21 -6.92 5.18
N LEU A 2 -17.95 -8.03 5.26
CA LEU A 2 -17.49 -9.25 5.90
C LEU A 2 -16.24 -9.81 5.19
N LYS A 3 -15.22 -10.23 5.94
CA LYS A 3 -13.95 -10.74 5.37
C LYS A 3 -14.15 -12.03 4.58
N LYS A 4 -15.02 -12.93 5.09
CA LYS A 4 -15.46 -14.16 4.42
C LYS A 4 -16.92 -14.43 4.81
N SER A 5 -17.69 -15.00 3.91
CA SER A 5 -19.12 -15.31 4.13
C SER A 5 -19.39 -16.35 5.22
N THR A 6 -18.37 -17.14 5.56
CA THR A 6 -18.46 -18.22 6.58
C THR A 6 -18.15 -17.74 8.00
N LEU A 7 -17.74 -16.46 8.18
CA LEU A 7 -17.40 -15.91 9.48
C LEU A 7 -18.65 -15.43 10.23
N ASP A 8 -18.57 -15.47 11.56
CA ASP A 8 -19.64 -14.97 12.43
C ASP A 8 -19.90 -13.49 12.16
N LYS A 9 -21.17 -13.17 11.92
CA LYS A 9 -21.64 -11.80 11.62
C LYS A 9 -21.75 -10.91 12.85
N GLU A 10 -21.84 -11.50 14.03
CA GLU A 10 -21.92 -10.74 15.29
C GLU A 10 -20.54 -10.24 15.75
N GLU A 11 -19.47 -10.82 15.22
CA GLU A 11 -18.10 -10.46 15.57
C GLU A 11 -17.56 -9.34 14.66
N LEU A 12 -17.38 -8.14 15.21
CA LEU A 12 -16.91 -6.96 14.46
C LEU A 12 -15.50 -7.13 13.88
N SER A 13 -14.65 -7.92 14.50
CA SER A 13 -13.30 -8.22 14.01
C SER A 13 -13.30 -8.94 12.64
N ASN A 14 -14.44 -9.56 12.29
CA ASN A 14 -14.63 -10.24 11.02
C ASN A 14 -14.98 -9.29 9.86
N TYR A 15 -15.14 -8.01 10.13
CA TYR A 15 -15.46 -7.01 9.11
C TYR A 15 -14.21 -6.23 8.68
N ARG A 16 -14.23 -5.79 7.42
CA ARG A 16 -13.30 -4.79 6.91
C ARG A 16 -14.04 -3.48 6.72
N PRO A 17 -13.53 -2.35 7.23
CA PRO A 17 -14.12 -1.07 6.93
C PRO A 17 -14.05 -0.77 5.43
N ILE A 18 -15.08 -0.13 4.90
CA ILE A 18 -15.09 0.39 3.53
C ILE A 18 -15.31 1.89 3.64
N SER A 19 -14.35 2.66 3.14
CA SER A 19 -14.45 4.12 3.12
C SER A 19 -15.51 4.57 2.10
N ASN A 20 -16.51 5.30 2.58
CA ASN A 20 -17.51 5.94 1.71
C ASN A 20 -17.16 7.41 1.52
N LEU A 21 -16.23 7.68 0.62
CA LEU A 21 -15.76 9.03 0.33
C LEU A 21 -16.70 9.74 -0.66
N SER A 22 -16.79 11.08 -0.54
CA SER A 22 -17.50 11.90 -1.51
C SER A 22 -16.87 11.79 -2.90
N LEU A 23 -17.63 12.10 -3.95
CA LEU A 23 -17.13 12.11 -5.33
C LEU A 23 -15.92 13.04 -5.48
N ILE A 24 -15.97 14.22 -4.87
CA ILE A 24 -14.89 15.20 -4.93
C ILE A 24 -13.62 14.63 -4.29
N SER A 25 -13.74 14.02 -3.10
CA SER A 25 -12.59 13.39 -2.43
C SER A 25 -11.97 12.30 -3.31
N LYS A 26 -12.79 11.46 -3.95
CA LYS A 26 -12.30 10.41 -4.87
C LYS A 26 -11.56 10.97 -6.08
N ILE A 27 -12.03 12.10 -6.64
CA ILE A 27 -11.36 12.78 -7.75
C ILE A 27 -10.02 13.34 -7.28
N MET A 28 -9.99 14.04 -6.14
CA MET A 28 -8.77 14.59 -5.55
C MET A 28 -7.73 13.49 -5.30
N GLU A 29 -8.12 12.40 -4.66
CA GLU A 29 -7.23 11.26 -4.41
C GLU A 29 -6.67 10.65 -5.70
N ARG A 30 -7.51 10.56 -6.74
CA ARG A 30 -7.07 10.03 -8.05
C ARG A 30 -6.03 10.94 -8.71
N VAL A 31 -6.23 12.26 -8.66
CA VAL A 31 -5.25 13.25 -9.18
C VAL A 31 -3.94 13.18 -8.41
N VAL A 32 -4.02 13.18 -7.07
CA VAL A 32 -2.82 13.08 -6.22
C VAL A 32 -2.08 11.78 -6.46
N LYS A 33 -2.79 10.65 -6.52
CA LYS A 33 -2.22 9.34 -6.83
C LYS A 33 -1.46 9.35 -8.16
N SER A 34 -2.06 9.91 -9.22
CA SER A 34 -1.41 9.98 -10.53
C SER A 34 -0.10 10.77 -10.44
N ARG A 35 -0.15 12.00 -9.91
CA ARG A 35 1.02 12.86 -9.79
C ARG A 35 2.12 12.29 -8.90
N LEU A 36 1.74 11.67 -7.78
CA LEU A 36 2.69 10.99 -6.90
C LEU A 36 3.34 9.81 -7.61
N THR A 37 2.57 8.99 -8.32
CA THR A 37 3.10 7.85 -9.08
C THR A 37 4.08 8.31 -10.16
N ASP A 38 3.74 9.37 -10.90
CA ASP A 38 4.61 9.95 -11.93
C ASP A 38 5.92 10.45 -11.30
N HIS A 39 5.86 11.15 -10.17
CA HIS A 39 7.04 11.61 -9.44
C HIS A 39 7.93 10.44 -8.98
N LEU A 40 7.34 9.43 -8.36
CA LEU A 40 8.08 8.25 -7.86
C LEU A 40 8.74 7.47 -9.01
N THR A 41 8.03 7.31 -10.12
CA THR A 41 8.53 6.59 -11.29
C THR A 41 9.65 7.36 -12.00
N SER A 42 9.44 8.66 -12.25
CA SER A 42 10.42 9.52 -12.93
C SER A 42 11.74 9.67 -12.17
N ASN A 43 11.69 9.55 -10.84
CA ASN A 43 12.88 9.65 -9.99
C ASN A 43 13.41 8.27 -9.53
N SER A 44 12.88 7.16 -10.07
CA SER A 44 13.28 5.79 -9.70
C SER A 44 13.21 5.51 -8.19
N LEU A 45 12.20 6.08 -7.52
CA LEU A 45 12.03 5.97 -6.07
C LEU A 45 11.23 4.74 -5.64
N LEU A 46 10.65 4.01 -6.59
CA LEU A 46 9.94 2.75 -6.32
C LEU A 46 10.93 1.59 -6.22
N ASN A 47 10.67 0.68 -5.28
CA ASN A 47 11.44 -0.55 -5.20
C ASN A 47 11.15 -1.42 -6.44
N SER A 48 12.20 -1.87 -7.14
CA SER A 48 12.11 -2.68 -8.36
C SER A 48 11.44 -4.05 -8.14
N HIS A 49 11.44 -4.56 -6.90
CA HIS A 49 10.82 -5.84 -6.55
C HIS A 49 9.39 -5.69 -6.03
N GLN A 50 8.86 -4.46 -5.92
CA GLN A 50 7.50 -4.23 -5.49
C GLN A 50 6.51 -4.57 -6.61
N SER A 51 5.61 -5.51 -6.37
CA SER A 51 4.52 -5.85 -7.29
C SER A 51 3.17 -5.24 -6.87
N ALA A 52 2.94 -5.07 -5.57
CA ALA A 52 1.69 -4.52 -5.07
C ALA A 52 1.50 -3.06 -5.49
N TYR A 53 0.30 -2.72 -5.97
CA TYR A 53 -0.08 -1.38 -6.44
C TYR A 53 0.70 -0.87 -7.67
N CYS A 54 1.47 -1.72 -8.31
CA CYS A 54 2.20 -1.40 -9.53
C CYS A 54 1.37 -1.73 -10.79
N LYS A 55 1.48 -0.87 -11.80
CA LYS A 55 0.80 -1.08 -13.09
C LYS A 55 1.37 -2.33 -13.78
N HIS A 56 0.50 -3.12 -14.39
CA HIS A 56 0.84 -4.38 -15.06
C HIS A 56 1.39 -5.50 -14.16
N HIS A 57 1.33 -5.35 -12.84
CA HIS A 57 1.67 -6.39 -11.88
C HIS A 57 0.41 -7.07 -11.31
N SER A 58 0.55 -8.33 -10.95
CA SER A 58 -0.49 -9.14 -10.31
C SER A 58 0.16 -10.12 -9.33
N THR A 59 -0.66 -10.75 -8.48
CA THR A 59 -0.19 -11.84 -7.62
C THR A 59 0.47 -12.96 -8.44
N LYS A 60 -0.07 -13.26 -9.63
CA LYS A 60 0.49 -14.28 -10.52
C LYS A 60 1.89 -13.91 -10.99
N THR A 61 2.11 -12.68 -11.45
CA THR A 61 3.43 -12.21 -11.89
C THR A 61 4.43 -12.18 -10.75
N ALA A 62 4.02 -11.81 -9.55
CA ALA A 62 4.87 -11.84 -8.36
C ALA A 62 5.28 -13.27 -7.98
N LEU A 63 4.35 -14.22 -8.02
CA LEU A 63 4.65 -15.63 -7.75
C LEU A 63 5.56 -16.26 -8.81
N LEU A 64 5.36 -15.93 -10.09
CA LEU A 64 6.26 -16.37 -11.16
C LEU A 64 7.68 -15.86 -10.95
N TYR A 65 7.83 -14.59 -10.59
CA TYR A 65 9.15 -14.00 -10.29
C TYR A 65 9.86 -14.73 -9.14
N ILE A 66 9.14 -15.03 -8.04
CA ILE A 66 9.70 -15.79 -6.92
C ILE A 66 10.07 -17.23 -7.37
N HIS A 67 9.19 -17.88 -8.12
CA HIS A 67 9.42 -19.22 -8.64
C HIS A 67 10.69 -19.29 -9.51
N ASP A 68 10.84 -18.37 -10.46
CA ASP A 68 12.01 -18.32 -11.34
C ASP A 68 13.31 -18.10 -10.57
N HIS A 69 13.26 -17.28 -9.51
CA HIS A 69 14.39 -17.08 -8.60
C HIS A 69 14.79 -18.37 -7.88
N LEU A 70 13.81 -19.10 -7.36
CA LEU A 70 14.03 -20.37 -6.65
C LEU A 70 14.58 -21.45 -7.61
N VAL A 71 14.01 -21.59 -8.80
CA VAL A 71 14.48 -22.53 -9.82
C VAL A 71 15.91 -22.22 -10.26
N SER A 72 16.22 -20.95 -10.49
CA SER A 72 17.58 -20.51 -10.85
C SER A 72 18.59 -20.81 -9.74
N ALA A 73 18.22 -20.62 -8.48
CA ALA A 73 19.09 -20.94 -7.35
C ALA A 73 19.35 -22.44 -7.23
N ILE A 74 18.33 -23.28 -7.40
CA ILE A 74 18.46 -24.74 -7.41
C ILE A 74 19.37 -25.19 -8.56
N GLY A 75 19.15 -24.66 -9.76
CA GLY A 75 20.01 -24.97 -10.95
C GLY A 75 21.48 -24.58 -10.74
N SER A 76 21.73 -23.59 -9.85
CA SER A 76 23.07 -23.15 -9.46
C SER A 76 23.61 -23.88 -8.22
N GLN A 77 22.95 -24.94 -7.76
CA GLN A 77 23.28 -25.70 -6.54
C GLN A 77 23.32 -24.82 -5.26
N LYS A 78 22.53 -23.74 -5.21
CA LYS A 78 22.43 -22.85 -4.04
C LYS A 78 21.25 -23.26 -3.18
N VAL A 79 21.40 -23.11 -1.87
CA VAL A 79 20.30 -23.24 -0.92
C VAL A 79 19.50 -21.93 -0.91
N SER A 80 18.18 -22.04 -1.03
CA SER A 80 17.27 -20.91 -0.97
C SER A 80 16.34 -21.05 0.22
N CYS A 81 16.10 -19.94 0.92
CA CYS A 81 15.13 -19.86 1.99
C CYS A 81 14.12 -18.74 1.66
N LEU A 82 12.84 -19.08 1.54
CA LEU A 82 11.75 -18.12 1.38
C LEU A 82 11.10 -17.83 2.73
N CYS A 83 11.25 -16.60 3.19
CA CYS A 83 10.56 -16.10 4.39
C CYS A 83 9.37 -15.24 3.98
N LEU A 84 8.18 -15.60 4.43
CA LEU A 84 6.94 -14.87 4.19
C LEU A 84 6.56 -14.10 5.45
N LEU A 85 6.47 -12.78 5.36
CA LEU A 85 6.06 -11.90 6.45
C LEU A 85 4.71 -11.28 6.09
N ASP A 86 3.75 -11.39 7.01
CA ASP A 86 2.46 -10.71 6.89
C ASP A 86 2.34 -9.60 7.92
N LEU A 87 1.81 -8.47 7.49
CA LEU A 87 1.56 -7.31 8.34
C LEU A 87 0.06 -7.20 8.62
N SER A 88 -0.35 -7.53 9.82
CA SER A 88 -1.73 -7.36 10.25
C SER A 88 -2.08 -5.87 10.35
N ALA A 89 -3.22 -5.50 9.78
CA ALA A 89 -3.74 -4.12 9.79
C ALA A 89 -2.72 -3.06 9.29
N ALA A 90 -1.93 -3.40 8.28
CA ALA A 90 -0.79 -2.60 7.81
C ALA A 90 -1.14 -1.13 7.52
N PHE A 91 -2.34 -0.83 7.02
CA PHE A 91 -2.77 0.54 6.73
C PHE A 91 -3.26 1.29 7.97
N ASP A 92 -3.78 0.58 8.98
CA ASP A 92 -4.36 1.17 10.18
C ASP A 92 -3.28 1.47 11.24
N THR A 93 -2.09 0.90 11.08
CA THR A 93 -0.95 1.03 12.02
C THR A 93 0.12 2.00 11.53
N ILE A 94 -0.10 2.71 10.43
CA ILE A 94 0.86 3.68 9.90
C ILE A 94 0.88 4.92 10.80
N ASP A 95 2.06 5.22 11.36
CA ASP A 95 2.31 6.49 12.03
C ASP A 95 2.42 7.62 10.97
N HIS A 96 1.50 8.57 11.02
CA HIS A 96 1.42 9.66 10.04
C HIS A 96 2.58 10.63 10.15
N ASP A 97 3.13 10.88 11.33
CA ASP A 97 4.27 11.78 11.51
C ASP A 97 5.54 11.18 10.90
N ILE A 98 5.77 9.88 11.14
CA ILE A 98 6.85 9.15 10.48
C ILE A 98 6.65 9.14 8.96
N LEU A 99 5.43 8.92 8.48
CA LEU A 99 5.13 8.93 7.05
C LEU A 99 5.48 10.28 6.42
N ILE A 100 5.09 11.40 7.04
CA ILE A 100 5.40 12.76 6.55
C ILE A 100 6.90 13.01 6.50
N ILE A 101 7.65 12.59 7.52
CA ILE A 101 9.12 12.69 7.54
C ILE A 101 9.72 11.91 6.37
N ARG A 102 9.26 10.68 6.13
CA ARG A 102 9.75 9.83 5.03
C ARG A 102 9.38 10.40 3.66
N LEU A 103 8.17 10.93 3.48
CA LEU A 103 7.77 11.59 2.24
C LEU A 103 8.73 12.73 1.88
N SER A 104 9.19 13.47 2.87
CA SER A 104 10.17 14.54 2.65
C SER A 104 11.59 14.01 2.43
N SER A 105 12.10 13.17 3.32
CA SER A 105 13.50 12.78 3.34
C SER A 105 13.86 11.70 2.30
N TRP A 106 12.96 10.76 2.03
CA TRP A 106 13.22 9.64 1.12
C TRP A 106 12.69 9.87 -0.28
N PHE A 107 11.55 10.56 -0.38
CA PHE A 107 10.85 10.75 -1.65
C PHE A 107 10.96 12.18 -2.19
N GLY A 108 11.66 13.08 -1.49
CA GLY A 108 11.92 14.46 -1.94
C GLY A 108 10.67 15.34 -2.04
N ILE A 109 9.59 14.96 -1.36
CA ILE A 109 8.34 15.73 -1.36
C ILE A 109 8.47 16.90 -0.40
N SER A 110 8.25 18.12 -0.88
CA SER A 110 8.44 19.36 -0.10
C SER A 110 7.39 20.42 -0.40
N GLY A 111 7.47 21.54 0.28
CA GLY A 111 6.65 22.73 0.03
C GLY A 111 5.15 22.47 0.18
N SER A 112 4.37 23.02 -0.74
CA SER A 112 2.90 22.94 -0.73
C SER A 112 2.37 21.50 -0.83
N VAL A 113 3.09 20.62 -1.52
CA VAL A 113 2.70 19.21 -1.65
C VAL A 113 2.80 18.49 -0.30
N LEU A 114 3.90 18.68 0.42
CA LEU A 114 4.06 18.11 1.77
C LEU A 114 3.04 18.69 2.76
N SER A 115 2.77 19.99 2.67
CA SER A 115 1.75 20.65 3.49
C SER A 115 0.35 20.09 3.21
N TRP A 116 0.06 19.78 1.95
CA TRP A 116 -1.18 19.13 1.59
C TRP A 116 -1.29 17.73 2.21
N PHE A 117 -0.25 16.90 2.16
CA PHE A 117 -0.25 15.58 2.81
C PHE A 117 -0.44 15.69 4.32
N LYS A 118 0.21 16.66 4.98
CA LYS A 118 -0.01 16.92 6.41
C LYS A 118 -1.47 17.22 6.70
N SER A 119 -2.07 18.16 5.96
CA SER A 119 -3.48 18.52 6.11
C SER A 119 -4.41 17.34 5.81
N TYR A 120 -4.12 16.56 4.77
CA TYR A 120 -4.93 15.43 4.36
C TYR A 120 -4.94 14.30 5.39
N LEU A 121 -3.85 14.06 6.08
CA LEU A 121 -3.70 13.01 7.09
C LEU A 121 -4.09 13.47 8.50
N SER A 122 -4.12 14.78 8.77
CA SER A 122 -4.46 15.33 10.08
C SER A 122 -5.96 15.34 10.31
N TYR A 123 -6.36 15.10 11.56
CA TYR A 123 -7.74 15.23 12.03
C TYR A 123 -8.80 14.41 11.26
N ARG A 124 -8.39 13.34 10.62
CA ARG A 124 -9.34 12.43 9.97
C ARG A 124 -10.00 11.54 10.99
N SER A 125 -11.32 11.56 11.00
CA SER A 125 -12.14 10.62 11.76
C SER A 125 -13.07 9.86 10.81
N PHE A 126 -13.46 8.67 11.20
CA PHE A 126 -14.49 7.92 10.49
C PHE A 126 -15.62 7.56 11.46
N ARG A 127 -16.82 7.45 10.93
CA ARG A 127 -17.98 6.95 11.66
C ARG A 127 -18.45 5.66 11.01
N ILE A 128 -18.65 4.64 11.82
CA ILE A 128 -19.27 3.39 11.38
C ILE A 128 -20.77 3.64 11.36
N LYS A 129 -21.41 3.37 10.22
CA LYS A 129 -22.87 3.25 10.13
C LYS A 129 -23.18 1.76 10.10
N CYS A 130 -23.88 1.31 11.13
CA CYS A 130 -24.46 -0.01 11.19
C CYS A 130 -25.83 0.01 10.49
#